data_f60a957c267aa1f129498de5e6bd8bcb
#
_entry.id   f60a957c267aa1f129498de5e6bd8bcb
#
_cell.length_a   1.000
_cell.length_b   1.000
_cell.length_c   1.000
_cell.angle_alpha   90.00
_cell.angle_beta   90.00
_cell.angle_gamma   90.00
#
_symmetry.space_group_name_H-M   'P 1'
#
loop_
_entity.id
_entity.type
_entity.pdbx_description
1 polymer ?
#
loop_
_entity_poly.entity_id
_entity_poly.type
_entity_poly.pdbx_seq_one_letter_code
_entity_poly.pdbx_strand_id
1 'polypeptide(L)'
;MNKDLDYIFPDPPEGVDPRALDPERIPESVAIIMDGNGRWAKKRALNRLKGHKAGIEAVREAIRCASDLGVRYLTIYSFSTENWSRPQDEVDALMKLLRNYMKTCLKTAEKNRMCVRVLGDKTRLDEDIRTRIAELEEATKNNDGLHFQIAINYGGRDEIVRAVKKPSAKVQSGEVDPAGITADTL
;
A
#
# COMPACT_ATOMS: atom_id res chain seq x y z
N MET A 1 -0.73 -25.87 -6.21
CA MET A 1 0.17 -25.30 -7.24
C MET A 1 1.58 -25.52 -6.72
N ASN A 2 2.41 -26.28 -7.42
CA ASN A 2 3.79 -26.53 -6.96
C ASN A 2 4.57 -25.23 -7.17
N LYS A 3 4.93 -24.56 -6.07
CA LYS A 3 5.65 -23.28 -6.12
C LYS A 3 7.13 -23.60 -6.20
N ASP A 4 7.69 -23.45 -7.39
CA ASP A 4 9.12 -23.59 -7.59
C ASP A 4 9.85 -22.40 -6.99
N LEU A 5 10.40 -22.58 -5.79
CA LEU A 5 11.09 -21.53 -5.04
C LEU A 5 12.39 -21.09 -5.73
N ASP A 6 13.05 -21.97 -6.48
CA ASP A 6 14.24 -21.60 -7.24
C ASP A 6 13.87 -20.68 -8.43
N TYR A 7 12.66 -20.87 -9.02
CA TYR A 7 12.14 -19.96 -10.03
C TYR A 7 11.71 -18.59 -9.46
N ILE A 8 11.08 -18.60 -8.27
CA ILE A 8 10.63 -17.36 -7.62
C ILE A 8 11.82 -16.52 -7.15
N PHE A 9 12.87 -17.18 -6.65
CA PHE A 9 14.07 -16.56 -6.09
C PHE A 9 15.34 -17.07 -6.79
N PRO A 10 15.58 -16.72 -8.05
CA PRO A 10 16.72 -17.22 -8.82
C PRO A 10 18.08 -16.73 -8.27
N ASP A 11 18.09 -15.59 -7.57
CA ASP A 11 19.28 -14.98 -6.98
C ASP A 11 18.93 -14.41 -5.59
N PRO A 12 18.80 -15.27 -4.58
CA PRO A 12 18.42 -14.83 -3.24
C PRO A 12 19.57 -14.03 -2.58
N PRO A 13 19.25 -13.06 -1.73
CA PRO A 13 20.25 -12.32 -0.97
C PRO A 13 21.11 -13.24 -0.11
N GLU A 14 22.39 -12.86 0.11
CA GLU A 14 23.31 -13.59 0.97
C GLU A 14 22.70 -13.85 2.35
N GLY A 15 22.77 -15.11 2.80
CA GLY A 15 22.20 -15.55 4.09
C GLY A 15 20.71 -15.85 4.06
N VAL A 16 20.03 -15.74 2.90
CA VAL A 16 18.64 -16.13 2.73
C VAL A 16 18.56 -17.42 1.93
N ASP A 17 18.02 -18.47 2.52
CA ASP A 17 17.73 -19.71 1.82
C ASP A 17 16.22 -19.80 1.51
N PRO A 18 15.81 -19.65 0.25
CA PRO A 18 14.39 -19.77 -0.12
C PRO A 18 13.80 -21.16 0.21
N ARG A 19 14.63 -22.21 0.25
CA ARG A 19 14.20 -23.59 0.55
C ARG A 19 13.82 -23.77 2.02
N ALA A 20 14.18 -22.81 2.89
CA ALA A 20 13.69 -22.76 4.27
C ALA A 20 12.21 -22.34 4.37
N LEU A 21 11.61 -21.82 3.29
CA LEU A 21 10.18 -21.52 3.23
C LEU A 21 9.38 -22.82 3.13
N ASP A 22 8.40 -22.95 4.02
CA ASP A 22 7.40 -24.00 3.92
C ASP A 22 6.23 -23.50 3.05
N PRO A 23 6.01 -24.06 1.84
CA PRO A 23 4.95 -23.63 0.94
C PRO A 23 3.54 -23.75 1.51
N GLU A 24 3.34 -24.64 2.49
CA GLU A 24 2.05 -24.84 3.15
C GLU A 24 1.78 -23.80 4.27
N ARG A 25 2.82 -23.03 4.65
CA ARG A 25 2.77 -22.06 5.74
C ARG A 25 3.01 -20.62 5.29
N ILE A 26 2.80 -20.32 4.02
CA ILE A 26 2.87 -18.94 3.52
C ILE A 26 1.75 -18.11 4.17
N PRO A 27 2.06 -16.93 4.73
CA PRO A 27 1.06 -16.08 5.36
C PRO A 27 0.03 -15.61 4.33
N GLU A 28 -1.23 -15.58 4.72
CA GLU A 28 -2.32 -15.08 3.87
C GLU A 28 -2.21 -13.57 3.62
N SER A 29 -1.70 -12.82 4.60
CA SER A 29 -1.56 -11.37 4.54
C SER A 29 -0.15 -10.93 4.93
N VAL A 30 0.43 -10.06 4.13
CA VAL A 30 1.74 -9.43 4.35
C VAL A 30 1.59 -7.92 4.29
N ALA A 31 2.18 -7.21 5.26
CA ALA A 31 2.23 -5.75 5.27
C ALA A 31 3.69 -5.27 5.30
N ILE A 32 4.02 -4.31 4.44
CA ILE A 32 5.36 -3.75 4.30
C ILE A 32 5.33 -2.24 4.50
N ILE A 33 6.14 -1.75 5.44
CA ILE A 33 6.37 -0.32 5.63
C ILE A 33 7.54 0.11 4.76
N MET A 34 7.31 1.05 3.84
CA MET A 34 8.32 1.57 2.94
C MET A 34 9.20 2.60 3.65
N ASP A 35 10.18 2.11 4.41
CA ASP A 35 11.13 2.94 5.13
C ASP A 35 12.56 2.75 4.59
N GLY A 36 13.41 3.74 4.86
CA GLY A 36 14.83 3.69 4.53
C GLY A 36 15.21 4.21 3.15
N ASN A 37 14.29 4.62 2.27
CA ASN A 37 14.57 5.11 0.92
C ASN A 37 15.56 6.29 0.92
N GLY A 38 15.41 7.24 1.86
CA GLY A 38 16.33 8.36 2.03
C GLY A 38 17.72 7.91 2.52
N ARG A 39 17.79 6.97 3.46
CA ARG A 39 19.05 6.40 3.97
C ARG A 39 19.78 5.62 2.88
N TRP A 40 19.04 4.85 2.09
CA TRP A 40 19.57 4.10 0.94
C TRP A 40 20.19 5.04 -0.10
N ALA A 41 19.52 6.14 -0.44
CA ALA A 41 20.04 7.15 -1.37
C ALA A 41 21.31 7.83 -0.81
N LYS A 42 21.29 8.26 0.47
CA LYS A 42 22.43 8.90 1.13
C LYS A 42 23.69 8.01 1.12
N LYS A 43 23.55 6.71 1.40
CA LYS A 43 24.65 5.75 1.36
C LYS A 43 25.30 5.62 -0.03
N ARG A 44 24.61 6.05 -1.09
CA ARG A 44 25.06 5.98 -2.49
C ARG A 44 25.37 7.34 -3.08
N ALA A 45 25.45 8.39 -2.26
CA ALA A 45 25.62 9.78 -2.70
C ALA A 45 24.53 10.22 -3.71
N LEU A 46 23.32 9.68 -3.59
CA LEU A 46 22.18 10.01 -4.44
C LEU A 46 21.19 10.91 -3.69
N ASN A 47 20.39 11.67 -4.42
CA ASN A 47 19.30 12.43 -3.85
C ASN A 47 18.14 11.52 -3.39
N ARG A 48 17.29 12.01 -2.46
CA ARG A 48 16.16 11.25 -1.91
C ARG A 48 15.20 10.72 -2.97
N LEU A 49 14.95 11.48 -4.03
CA LEU A 49 14.06 11.09 -5.11
C LEU A 49 14.52 9.81 -5.83
N LYS A 50 15.84 9.62 -5.97
CA LYS A 50 16.40 8.36 -6.50
C LYS A 50 16.11 7.18 -5.56
N GLY A 51 16.14 7.40 -4.24
CA GLY A 51 15.77 6.40 -3.25
C GLY A 51 14.28 6.03 -3.36
N HIS A 52 13.39 7.00 -3.50
CA HIS A 52 11.96 6.74 -3.68
C HIS A 52 11.68 5.98 -4.98
N LYS A 53 12.37 6.30 -6.08
CA LYS A 53 12.25 5.53 -7.33
C LYS A 53 12.72 4.08 -7.16
N ALA A 54 13.84 3.85 -6.48
CA ALA A 54 14.31 2.50 -6.17
C ALA A 54 13.30 1.74 -5.27
N GLY A 55 12.65 2.44 -4.33
CA GLY A 55 11.58 1.89 -3.52
C GLY A 55 10.38 1.41 -4.36
N ILE A 56 10.02 2.10 -5.43
CA ILE A 56 8.94 1.65 -6.34
C ILE A 56 9.32 0.34 -7.04
N GLU A 57 10.56 0.19 -7.45
CA GLU A 57 11.03 -1.08 -8.05
C GLU A 57 10.99 -2.22 -7.01
N ALA A 58 11.42 -1.95 -5.77
CA ALA A 58 11.29 -2.93 -4.68
C ALA A 58 9.82 -3.35 -4.41
N VAL A 59 8.87 -2.41 -4.52
CA VAL A 59 7.43 -2.73 -4.42
C VAL A 59 6.99 -3.64 -5.57
N ARG A 60 7.46 -3.41 -6.80
CA ARG A 60 7.15 -4.29 -7.95
C ARG A 60 7.62 -5.72 -7.71
N GLU A 61 8.84 -5.87 -7.20
CA GLU A 61 9.37 -7.19 -6.84
C GLU A 61 8.58 -7.83 -5.71
N ALA A 62 8.22 -7.06 -4.68
CA ALA A 62 7.38 -7.55 -3.59
C ALA A 62 5.99 -8.03 -4.08
N ILE A 63 5.36 -7.29 -5.01
CA ILE A 63 4.09 -7.70 -5.64
C ILE A 63 4.27 -9.02 -6.40
N ARG A 64 5.33 -9.14 -7.21
CA ARG A 64 5.63 -10.36 -7.96
C ARG A 64 5.82 -11.54 -7.02
N CYS A 65 6.72 -11.42 -6.04
CA CYS A 65 6.98 -12.47 -5.07
C CYS A 65 5.74 -12.86 -4.26
N ALA A 66 4.96 -11.89 -3.79
CA ALA A 66 3.73 -12.16 -3.05
C ALA A 66 2.72 -12.94 -3.91
N SER A 67 2.54 -12.54 -5.17
CA SER A 67 1.66 -13.21 -6.11
C SER A 67 2.14 -14.65 -6.39
N ASP A 68 3.44 -14.83 -6.67
CA ASP A 68 4.03 -16.14 -6.99
C ASP A 68 3.99 -17.10 -5.79
N LEU A 69 4.18 -16.58 -4.56
CA LEU A 69 4.05 -17.35 -3.33
C LEU A 69 2.60 -17.65 -2.94
N GLY A 70 1.61 -16.98 -3.56
CA GLY A 70 0.18 -17.15 -3.26
C GLY A 70 -0.25 -16.43 -1.97
N VAL A 71 0.46 -15.38 -1.59
CA VAL A 71 -0.05 -14.40 -0.61
C VAL A 71 -1.35 -13.81 -1.15
N ARG A 72 -2.38 -13.74 -0.33
CA ARG A 72 -3.69 -13.24 -0.73
C ARG A 72 -3.80 -11.73 -0.62
N TYR A 73 -3.24 -11.16 0.43
CA TYR A 73 -3.28 -9.71 0.72
C TYR A 73 -1.87 -9.16 0.89
N LEU A 74 -1.50 -8.17 0.06
CA LEU A 74 -0.27 -7.41 0.23
C LEU A 74 -0.60 -5.95 0.49
N THR A 75 -0.23 -5.43 1.66
CA THR A 75 -0.40 -4.02 2.03
C THR A 75 0.94 -3.30 2.02
N ILE A 76 1.03 -2.20 1.27
CA ILE A 76 2.21 -1.33 1.24
C ILE A 76 1.90 0.01 1.88
N TYR A 77 2.58 0.35 2.99
CA TYR A 77 2.50 1.67 3.61
C TYR A 77 3.47 2.61 2.89
N SER A 78 2.95 3.43 1.96
CA SER A 78 3.77 4.24 1.06
C SER A 78 3.88 5.70 1.46
N PHE A 79 2.82 6.30 2.03
CA PHE A 79 2.78 7.69 2.45
C PHE A 79 1.91 7.86 3.69
N SER A 80 2.53 8.25 4.81
CA SER A 80 1.82 8.46 6.08
C SER A 80 1.34 9.91 6.25
N THR A 81 0.42 10.13 7.18
CA THR A 81 -0.07 11.47 7.54
C THR A 81 1.06 12.40 7.99
N GLU A 82 2.09 11.87 8.64
CA GLU A 82 3.26 12.62 9.10
C GLU A 82 4.14 13.09 7.93
N ASN A 83 4.07 12.46 6.76
CA ASN A 83 4.89 12.84 5.61
C ASN A 83 4.51 14.20 5.01
N TRP A 84 3.33 14.73 5.33
CA TRP A 84 2.95 16.09 4.95
C TRP A 84 3.79 17.18 5.62
N SER A 85 4.48 16.88 6.72
CA SER A 85 5.40 17.81 7.40
C SER A 85 6.77 17.92 6.72
N ARG A 86 7.02 17.14 5.68
CA ARG A 86 8.27 17.21 4.89
C ARG A 86 8.34 18.51 4.08
N PRO A 87 9.55 18.91 3.63
CA PRO A 87 9.69 20.02 2.69
C PRO A 87 8.74 19.87 1.49
N GLN A 88 8.14 20.98 1.05
CA GLN A 88 7.08 20.95 0.03
C GLN A 88 7.56 20.37 -1.30
N ASP A 89 8.80 20.65 -1.69
CA ASP A 89 9.43 20.09 -2.90
C ASP A 89 9.55 18.55 -2.84
N GLU A 90 9.80 17.99 -1.66
CA GLU A 90 9.79 16.53 -1.46
C GLU A 90 8.37 15.96 -1.57
N VAL A 91 7.40 16.62 -0.97
CA VAL A 91 5.98 16.21 -1.05
C VAL A 91 5.49 16.25 -2.50
N ASP A 92 5.76 17.32 -3.24
CA ASP A 92 5.37 17.47 -4.63
C ASP A 92 6.02 16.39 -5.52
N ALA A 93 7.29 16.08 -5.26
CA ALA A 93 7.98 15.00 -5.96
C ALA A 93 7.36 13.63 -5.68
N LEU A 94 6.95 13.36 -4.45
CA LEU A 94 6.25 12.12 -4.06
C LEU A 94 4.87 12.03 -4.72
N MET A 95 4.09 13.11 -4.74
CA MET A 95 2.79 13.15 -5.43
C MET A 95 2.96 12.93 -6.94
N LYS A 96 4.00 13.48 -7.56
CA LYS A 96 4.34 13.21 -8.96
C LYS A 96 4.69 11.74 -9.21
N LEU A 97 5.44 11.11 -8.30
CA LEU A 97 5.74 9.67 -8.38
C LEU A 97 4.47 8.84 -8.24
N LEU A 98 3.58 9.20 -7.34
CA LEU A 98 2.28 8.52 -7.14
C LEU A 98 1.42 8.62 -8.41
N ARG A 99 1.29 9.80 -9.02
CA ARG A 99 0.58 9.98 -10.29
C ARG A 99 1.12 9.08 -11.40
N ASN A 100 2.45 8.98 -11.51
CA ASN A 100 3.08 8.14 -12.52
C ASN A 100 2.86 6.66 -12.23
N TYR A 101 2.90 6.25 -10.96
CA TYR A 101 2.62 4.88 -10.56
C TYR A 101 1.18 4.48 -10.90
N MET A 102 0.20 5.32 -10.56
CA MET A 102 -1.22 5.05 -10.86
C MET A 102 -1.47 4.85 -12.36
N LYS A 103 -0.77 5.60 -13.25
CA LYS A 103 -0.89 5.42 -14.71
C LYS A 103 -0.47 4.02 -15.19
N THR A 104 0.51 3.41 -14.54
CA THR A 104 1.05 2.11 -14.93
C THR A 104 0.43 0.95 -14.15
N CYS A 105 -0.07 1.25 -12.96
CA CYS A 105 -0.62 0.25 -12.04
C CYS A 105 -1.83 -0.47 -12.64
N LEU A 106 -2.73 0.25 -13.32
CA LEU A 106 -3.93 -0.34 -13.93
C LEU A 106 -3.56 -1.47 -14.92
N LYS A 107 -2.67 -1.21 -15.87
CA LYS A 107 -2.23 -2.22 -16.85
C LYS A 107 -1.63 -3.46 -16.20
N THR A 108 -0.84 -3.24 -15.12
CA THR A 108 -0.23 -4.34 -14.37
C THR A 108 -1.28 -5.12 -13.58
N ALA A 109 -2.24 -4.42 -12.98
CA ALA A 109 -3.33 -5.02 -12.22
C ALA A 109 -4.23 -5.88 -13.10
N GLU A 110 -4.64 -5.37 -14.26
CA GLU A 110 -5.44 -6.13 -15.24
C GLU A 110 -4.70 -7.39 -15.72
N LYS A 111 -3.43 -7.23 -16.15
CA LYS A 111 -2.61 -8.35 -16.65
C LYS A 111 -2.47 -9.48 -15.62
N ASN A 112 -2.32 -9.13 -14.34
CA ASN A 112 -2.09 -10.09 -13.25
C ASN A 112 -3.35 -10.37 -12.42
N ARG A 113 -4.52 -9.92 -12.87
CA ARG A 113 -5.81 -10.08 -12.17
C ARG A 113 -5.78 -9.59 -10.72
N MET A 114 -5.00 -8.55 -10.42
CA MET A 114 -4.90 -8.00 -9.06
C MET A 114 -6.11 -7.13 -8.73
N CYS A 115 -6.66 -7.29 -7.53
CA CYS A 115 -7.65 -6.40 -6.96
C CYS A 115 -6.93 -5.29 -6.18
N VAL A 116 -6.99 -4.04 -6.66
CA VAL A 116 -6.27 -2.91 -6.04
C VAL A 116 -7.21 -2.09 -5.17
N ARG A 117 -6.74 -1.71 -3.98
CA ARG A 117 -7.44 -0.80 -3.06
C ARG A 117 -6.46 0.23 -2.49
N VAL A 118 -6.93 1.46 -2.33
CA VAL A 118 -6.16 2.53 -1.68
C VAL A 118 -6.79 2.83 -0.32
N LEU A 119 -6.01 2.60 0.74
CA LEU A 119 -6.39 2.84 2.13
C LEU A 119 -5.93 4.23 2.58
N GLY A 120 -6.65 4.83 3.52
CA GLY A 120 -6.33 6.13 4.12
C GLY A 120 -7.26 7.25 3.65
N ASP A 121 -6.96 8.46 4.12
CA ASP A 121 -7.77 9.64 3.82
C ASP A 121 -7.41 10.25 2.46
N LYS A 122 -8.30 10.10 1.49
CA LYS A 122 -8.10 10.61 0.12
C LYS A 122 -8.42 12.11 -0.02
N THR A 123 -9.00 12.75 1.00
CA THR A 123 -9.51 14.14 0.89
C THR A 123 -8.41 15.18 0.65
N ARG A 124 -7.20 14.95 1.16
CA ARG A 124 -6.03 15.82 0.95
C ARG A 124 -5.29 15.59 -0.36
N LEU A 125 -5.63 14.53 -1.09
CA LEU A 125 -5.02 14.25 -2.39
C LEU A 125 -5.64 15.14 -3.46
N ASP A 126 -4.84 15.53 -4.45
CA ASP A 126 -5.31 16.28 -5.60
C ASP A 126 -6.42 15.52 -6.35
N GLU A 127 -7.33 16.25 -6.97
CA GLU A 127 -8.51 15.67 -7.63
C GLU A 127 -8.14 14.66 -8.72
N ASP A 128 -7.11 14.96 -9.51
CA ASP A 128 -6.63 14.04 -10.54
C ASP A 128 -6.12 12.70 -9.99
N ILE A 129 -5.53 12.72 -8.78
CA ILE A 129 -5.08 11.50 -8.10
C ILE A 129 -6.30 10.73 -7.58
N ARG A 130 -7.27 11.41 -6.97
CA ARG A 130 -8.51 10.79 -6.47
C ARG A 130 -9.30 10.11 -7.58
N THR A 131 -9.45 10.80 -8.72
CA THR A 131 -10.13 10.25 -9.90
C THR A 131 -9.44 8.97 -10.39
N ARG A 132 -8.11 8.99 -10.52
CA ARG A 132 -7.35 7.79 -10.95
C ARG A 132 -7.42 6.64 -9.96
N ILE A 133 -7.47 6.94 -8.66
CA ILE A 133 -7.67 5.91 -7.63
C ILE A 133 -9.04 5.27 -7.81
N ALA A 134 -10.09 6.07 -7.98
CA ALA A 134 -11.45 5.55 -8.18
C ALA A 134 -11.56 4.69 -9.45
N GLU A 135 -10.97 5.14 -10.56
CA GLU A 135 -10.90 4.39 -11.81
C GLU A 135 -10.18 3.04 -11.62
N LEU A 136 -9.04 3.03 -10.94
CA LEU A 136 -8.25 1.84 -10.67
C LEU A 136 -9.00 0.84 -9.78
N GLU A 137 -9.62 1.32 -8.69
CA GLU A 137 -10.39 0.50 -7.76
C GLU A 137 -11.62 -0.11 -8.45
N GLU A 138 -12.32 0.66 -9.29
CA GLU A 138 -13.49 0.19 -10.03
C GLU A 138 -13.11 -0.83 -11.10
N ALA A 139 -12.08 -0.56 -11.90
CA ALA A 139 -11.63 -1.45 -12.96
C ALA A 139 -11.12 -2.80 -12.44
N THR A 140 -10.62 -2.84 -11.19
CA THR A 140 -9.99 -4.05 -10.64
C THR A 140 -10.85 -4.77 -9.58
N LYS A 141 -12.03 -4.26 -9.25
CA LYS A 141 -12.84 -4.75 -8.12
C LYS A 141 -13.26 -6.22 -8.21
N ASN A 142 -13.38 -6.75 -9.42
CA ASN A 142 -13.80 -8.12 -9.69
C ASN A 142 -12.63 -9.07 -9.97
N ASN A 143 -11.39 -8.59 -9.86
CA ASN A 143 -10.22 -9.43 -10.03
C ASN A 143 -10.04 -10.34 -8.81
N ASP A 144 -9.62 -11.58 -9.04
CA ASP A 144 -9.53 -12.65 -8.05
C ASP A 144 -8.09 -13.05 -7.70
N GLY A 145 -7.10 -12.33 -8.21
CA GLY A 145 -5.69 -12.53 -7.89
C GLY A 145 -5.28 -11.85 -6.58
N LEU A 146 -4.03 -11.38 -6.50
CA LEU A 146 -3.50 -10.68 -5.34
C LEU A 146 -4.33 -9.44 -4.99
N HIS A 147 -4.82 -9.35 -3.75
CA HIS A 147 -5.40 -8.13 -3.21
C HIS A 147 -4.26 -7.17 -2.80
N PHE A 148 -4.00 -6.20 -3.66
CA PHE A 148 -2.94 -5.22 -3.47
C PHE A 148 -3.49 -3.94 -2.83
N GLN A 149 -3.07 -3.65 -1.61
CA GLN A 149 -3.53 -2.51 -0.81
C GLN A 149 -2.41 -1.48 -0.68
N ILE A 150 -2.69 -0.23 -1.01
CA ILE A 150 -1.73 0.88 -0.94
C ILE A 150 -2.21 1.87 0.11
N ALA A 151 -1.52 1.95 1.24
CA ALA A 151 -1.84 2.93 2.29
C ALA A 151 -1.19 4.28 1.95
N ILE A 152 -2.04 5.28 1.66
CA ILE A 152 -1.66 6.64 1.27
C ILE A 152 -2.40 7.62 2.17
N ASN A 153 -1.69 8.60 2.69
CA ASN A 153 -2.23 9.53 3.71
C ASN A 153 -2.89 8.75 4.85
N TYR A 154 -2.22 7.68 5.28
CA TYR A 154 -2.66 6.79 6.33
C TYR A 154 -1.82 6.99 7.59
N GLY A 155 -2.47 7.08 8.73
CA GLY A 155 -1.87 7.11 10.05
C GLY A 155 -2.77 6.38 11.03
N GLY A 156 -2.27 5.36 11.74
CA GLY A 156 -3.11 4.55 12.62
C GLY A 156 -3.78 5.37 13.72
N ARG A 157 -3.07 6.36 14.30
CA ARG A 157 -3.66 7.26 15.29
C ARG A 157 -4.73 8.17 14.69
N ASP A 158 -4.48 8.69 13.49
CA ASP A 158 -5.45 9.52 12.76
C ASP A 158 -6.70 8.72 12.40
N GLU A 159 -6.54 7.47 12.01
CA GLU A 159 -7.66 6.57 11.70
C GLU A 159 -8.53 6.30 12.91
N ILE A 160 -7.93 6.03 14.08
CA ILE A 160 -8.66 5.88 15.36
C ILE A 160 -9.45 7.16 15.67
N VAL A 161 -8.81 8.32 15.56
CA VAL A 161 -9.48 9.62 15.81
C VAL A 161 -10.65 9.81 14.83
N ARG A 162 -10.50 9.47 13.56
CA ARG A 162 -11.59 9.55 12.57
C ARG A 162 -12.70 8.56 12.86
N ALA A 163 -12.36 7.34 13.26
CA ALA A 163 -13.33 6.33 13.67
C ALA A 163 -14.17 6.81 14.85
N VAL A 164 -13.57 7.48 15.84
CA VAL A 164 -14.30 8.06 17.00
C VAL A 164 -15.17 9.24 16.58
N LYS A 165 -14.68 10.14 15.72
CA LYS A 165 -15.41 11.34 15.31
C LYS A 165 -16.71 11.05 14.57
N LYS A 166 -16.77 10.00 13.75
CA LYS A 166 -17.98 9.65 13.00
C LYS A 166 -19.17 9.30 13.89
N PRO A 167 -19.08 8.34 14.83
CA PRO A 167 -20.19 8.05 15.72
C PRO A 167 -20.49 9.20 16.67
N SER A 168 -19.47 9.97 17.13
CA SER A 168 -19.69 11.15 17.96
C SER A 168 -20.57 12.20 17.27
N ALA A 169 -20.37 12.44 15.98
CA ALA A 169 -21.21 13.36 15.21
C ALA A 169 -22.66 12.87 15.12
N LYS A 170 -22.87 11.57 14.93
CA LYS A 170 -24.21 10.96 14.90
C LYS A 170 -24.91 10.99 16.26
N VAL A 171 -24.15 10.89 17.35
CA VAL A 171 -24.69 11.08 18.70
C VAL A 171 -25.12 12.53 18.91
N GLN A 172 -24.31 13.49 18.48
CA GLN A 172 -24.65 14.91 18.60
C GLN A 172 -25.89 15.30 17.77
N SER A 173 -26.10 14.66 16.60
CA SER A 173 -27.30 14.87 15.77
C SER A 173 -28.54 14.13 16.28
N GLY A 174 -28.39 13.28 17.30
CA GLY A 174 -29.51 12.45 17.82
C GLY A 174 -29.83 11.24 16.95
N GLU A 175 -29.02 10.93 15.94
CA GLU A 175 -29.23 9.76 15.08
C GLU A 175 -28.89 8.43 15.75
N VAL A 176 -27.97 8.46 16.73
CA VAL A 176 -27.49 7.27 17.44
C VAL A 176 -27.46 7.56 18.95
N ASP A 177 -28.03 6.65 19.73
CA ASP A 177 -27.86 6.65 21.18
C ASP A 177 -26.40 6.26 21.52
N PRO A 178 -25.70 6.99 22.43
CA PRO A 178 -24.35 6.59 22.89
C PRO A 178 -24.24 5.12 23.31
N ALA A 179 -25.31 4.58 23.96
CA ALA A 179 -25.37 3.18 24.37
C ALA A 179 -25.46 2.19 23.19
N GLY A 180 -25.82 2.66 22.00
CA GLY A 180 -25.88 1.86 20.77
C GLY A 180 -24.58 1.78 19.98
N ILE A 181 -23.49 2.42 20.47
CA ILE A 181 -22.18 2.32 19.82
C ILE A 181 -21.55 0.98 20.18
N THR A 182 -21.34 0.14 19.16
CA THR A 182 -20.70 -1.18 19.26
C THR A 182 -19.50 -1.27 18.32
N ALA A 183 -18.77 -2.39 18.33
CA ALA A 183 -17.71 -2.64 17.37
C ALA A 183 -18.19 -2.58 15.92
N ASP A 184 -19.45 -2.99 15.66
CA ASP A 184 -20.05 -3.00 14.33
C ASP A 184 -20.46 -1.59 13.84
N THR A 185 -20.47 -0.59 14.72
CA THR A 185 -20.81 0.80 14.39
C THR A 185 -19.56 1.67 14.11
N LEU A 186 -18.38 1.14 14.34
CA LEU A 186 -17.08 1.79 14.07
C LEU A 186 -16.57 1.45 12.66
#